data_d6519d7761d5817a33c709e768b6db4e
#
_entry.id   d6519d7761d5817a33c709e768b6db4e
#
_cell.length_a   1.000
_cell.length_b   1.000
_cell.length_c   1.000
_cell.angle_alpha   90.00
_cell.angle_beta   90.00
_cell.angle_gamma   90.00
#
_symmetry.space_group_name_H-M   'P 1'
#
loop_
_entity.id
_entity.type
_entity.pdbx_description
1 polymer ?
#
loop_
_entity_poly.entity_id
_entity_poly.type
_entity_poly.pdbx_seq_one_letter_code
_entity_poly.pdbx_strand_id
1 'polypeptide(L)'
;LYGSINDVYDLLLQHRFWICGEIYEHIGLHLMGPQGSNLQNVTDVYSMAPALGEAEAYLDENLPKAERHEHADTALAAKEVADWGDPTKAAVASRSAADAYGLTILASNIETHHENYTRFIALSRVEVASSNVTKTSITFQTADTPGSLHAALGVFASRSINLSKLESRPIVGNAWQYMYYVDFDASFSEAIQTDLSKHASNIRVLGSYTNGALEFI
;
A
#
# COMPACT_ATOMS: atom_id res chain seq x y z
N LEU A 1 -10.77 -2.27 0.51
CA LEU A 1 -9.41 -1.93 0.05
C LEU A 1 -9.21 -0.42 0.10
N TYR A 2 -8.27 0.03 0.89
CA TYR A 2 -8.05 1.46 1.18
C TYR A 2 -7.24 2.19 0.08
N GLY A 3 -6.76 1.44 -0.94
CA GLY A 3 -5.96 2.00 -2.02
C GLY A 3 -4.50 2.25 -1.63
N SER A 4 -3.89 3.26 -2.24
CA SER A 4 -2.47 3.53 -2.08
C SER A 4 -2.17 4.44 -0.89
N ILE A 5 -1.05 4.20 -0.20
CA ILE A 5 -0.53 5.10 0.84
C ILE A 5 0.14 6.29 0.15
N ASN A 6 -0.56 7.40 0.10
CA ASN A 6 -0.16 8.59 -0.67
C ASN A 6 1.21 9.16 -0.27
N ASP A 7 1.55 9.15 1.01
CA ASP A 7 2.83 9.67 1.52
C ASP A 7 4.04 8.93 0.93
N VAL A 8 3.90 7.64 0.60
CA VAL A 8 4.97 6.87 -0.04
C VAL A 8 5.35 7.46 -1.40
N TYR A 9 4.36 7.89 -2.19
CA TYR A 9 4.63 8.50 -3.51
C TYR A 9 5.28 9.86 -3.37
N ASP A 10 4.82 10.67 -2.44
CA ASP A 10 5.38 11.99 -2.20
C ASP A 10 6.85 11.88 -1.74
N LEU A 11 7.15 10.90 -0.89
CA LEU A 11 8.52 10.60 -0.47
C LEU A 11 9.40 10.05 -1.60
N LEU A 12 8.86 9.20 -2.48
CA LEU A 12 9.59 8.70 -3.64
C LEU A 12 9.96 9.82 -4.64
N LEU A 13 9.14 10.88 -4.73
CA LEU A 13 9.48 12.06 -5.53
C LEU A 13 10.58 12.89 -4.89
N GLN A 14 10.50 13.10 -3.57
CA GLN A 14 11.45 13.94 -2.83
C GLN A 14 12.83 13.30 -2.72
N HIS A 15 12.88 11.96 -2.58
CA HIS A 15 14.10 11.21 -2.37
C HIS A 15 14.50 10.42 -3.61
N ARG A 16 15.81 10.30 -3.84
CA ARG A 16 16.34 9.50 -4.95
C ARG A 16 16.57 8.06 -4.51
N PHE A 17 15.47 7.35 -4.22
CA PHE A 17 15.49 5.92 -4.01
C PHE A 17 15.14 5.17 -5.30
N TRP A 18 15.61 3.92 -5.36
CA TRP A 18 15.31 2.97 -6.42
C TRP A 18 14.47 1.83 -5.84
N ILE A 19 13.44 1.43 -6.56
CA ILE A 19 12.68 0.21 -6.24
C ILE A 19 13.48 -0.97 -6.78
N CYS A 20 13.93 -1.86 -5.89
CA CYS A 20 14.72 -3.04 -6.25
C CYS A 20 13.96 -4.35 -6.12
N GLY A 21 12.70 -4.32 -5.67
CA GLY A 21 11.86 -5.49 -5.57
C GLY A 21 10.53 -5.17 -4.91
N GLU A 22 9.66 -6.16 -4.88
CA GLU A 22 8.35 -6.09 -4.22
C GLU A 22 7.94 -7.44 -3.68
N ILE A 23 7.12 -7.43 -2.63
CA ILE A 23 6.39 -8.60 -2.16
C ILE A 23 4.93 -8.25 -1.96
N TYR A 24 4.09 -9.25 -2.08
CA TYR A 24 2.67 -9.16 -1.76
C TYR A 24 2.39 -9.99 -0.53
N GLU A 25 1.84 -9.36 0.51
CA GLU A 25 1.49 -10.02 1.75
C GLU A 25 -0.03 -9.99 1.93
N HIS A 26 -0.60 -11.15 2.20
CA HIS A 26 -2.01 -11.25 2.56
C HIS A 26 -2.22 -10.71 3.99
N ILE A 27 -3.08 -9.72 4.14
CA ILE A 27 -3.32 -9.05 5.42
C ILE A 27 -4.59 -9.63 6.06
N GLY A 28 -4.40 -10.55 7.01
CA GLY A 28 -5.47 -11.00 7.89
C GLY A 28 -5.59 -10.10 9.11
N LEU A 29 -6.80 -9.57 9.35
CA LEU A 29 -7.10 -8.77 10.53
C LEU A 29 -7.78 -9.61 11.60
N HIS A 30 -7.35 -9.45 12.83
CA HIS A 30 -7.90 -10.15 13.98
C HIS A 30 -8.29 -9.16 15.06
N LEU A 31 -9.43 -9.38 15.69
CA LEU A 31 -9.80 -8.70 16.93
C LEU A 31 -9.13 -9.42 18.09
N MET A 32 -8.45 -8.69 18.95
CA MET A 32 -7.69 -9.25 20.06
C MET A 32 -7.78 -8.37 21.30
N GLY A 33 -7.67 -8.99 22.47
CA GLY A 33 -7.69 -8.28 23.75
C GLY A 33 -6.82 -8.98 24.79
N PRO A 34 -6.62 -8.35 25.98
CA PRO A 34 -5.90 -8.96 27.09
C PRO A 34 -6.51 -10.30 27.53
N GLN A 35 -5.77 -11.05 28.32
CA GLN A 35 -6.29 -12.30 28.89
C GLN A 35 -7.55 -12.03 29.71
N GLY A 36 -8.62 -12.79 29.46
CA GLY A 36 -9.92 -12.62 30.10
C GLY A 36 -10.92 -11.72 29.34
N SER A 37 -10.48 -11.09 28.24
CA SER A 37 -11.39 -10.41 27.33
C SER A 37 -12.34 -11.40 26.65
N ASN A 38 -13.55 -10.96 26.42
CA ASN A 38 -14.51 -11.67 25.55
C ASN A 38 -15.27 -10.65 24.68
N LEU A 39 -15.78 -11.10 23.55
CA LEU A 39 -16.43 -10.25 22.57
C LEU A 39 -17.59 -9.40 23.16
N GLN A 40 -18.33 -9.96 24.12
CA GLN A 40 -19.52 -9.32 24.69
C GLN A 40 -19.17 -8.15 25.62
N ASN A 41 -17.94 -8.12 26.15
CA ASN A 41 -17.49 -7.08 27.10
C ASN A 41 -16.69 -5.96 26.43
N VAL A 42 -16.35 -6.10 25.13
CA VAL A 42 -15.60 -5.08 24.41
C VAL A 42 -16.44 -3.82 24.24
N THR A 43 -15.94 -2.71 24.77
CA THR A 43 -16.52 -1.37 24.63
C THR A 43 -15.72 -0.43 23.74
N ASP A 44 -14.42 -0.73 23.56
CA ASP A 44 -13.49 0.12 22.80
C ASP A 44 -12.62 -0.72 21.88
N VAL A 45 -12.48 -0.30 20.62
CA VAL A 45 -11.66 -0.97 19.60
C VAL A 45 -10.65 0.01 19.02
N TYR A 46 -9.37 -0.35 19.08
CA TYR A 46 -8.24 0.47 18.67
C TYR A 46 -7.55 -0.10 17.45
N SER A 47 -7.30 0.72 16.42
CA SER A 47 -6.43 0.38 15.30
C SER A 47 -6.17 1.62 14.43
N MET A 48 -5.33 1.48 13.39
CA MET A 48 -5.21 2.53 12.39
C MET A 48 -6.49 2.62 11.53
N ALA A 49 -6.80 3.82 11.03
CA ALA A 49 -8.02 4.08 10.27
C ALA A 49 -8.27 3.11 9.10
N PRO A 50 -7.29 2.73 8.25
CA PRO A 50 -7.48 1.72 7.22
C PRO A 50 -7.92 0.37 7.75
N ALA A 51 -7.32 -0.12 8.84
CA ALA A 51 -7.66 -1.43 9.40
C ALA A 51 -9.05 -1.44 10.04
N LEU A 52 -9.46 -0.33 10.71
CA LEU A 52 -10.83 -0.16 11.21
C LEU A 52 -11.85 -0.17 10.06
N GLY A 53 -11.54 0.52 8.96
CA GLY A 53 -12.41 0.54 7.78
C GLY A 53 -12.50 -0.83 7.07
N GLU A 54 -11.41 -1.58 7.02
CA GLU A 54 -11.42 -2.95 6.47
C GLU A 54 -12.19 -3.94 7.34
N ALA A 55 -12.25 -3.73 8.66
CA ALA A 55 -13.00 -4.53 9.61
C ALA A 55 -14.42 -4.01 9.88
N GLU A 56 -14.85 -2.93 9.21
CA GLU A 56 -16.09 -2.21 9.51
C GLU A 56 -17.32 -3.11 9.54
N ALA A 57 -17.52 -3.94 8.51
CA ALA A 57 -18.70 -4.82 8.44
C ALA A 57 -18.79 -5.78 9.64
N TYR A 58 -17.65 -6.37 10.04
CA TYR A 58 -17.61 -7.25 11.21
C TYR A 58 -17.90 -6.48 12.50
N LEU A 59 -17.28 -5.30 12.66
CA LEU A 59 -17.44 -4.48 13.86
C LEU A 59 -18.88 -3.95 14.00
N ASP A 60 -19.53 -3.58 12.89
CA ASP A 60 -20.93 -3.14 12.88
C ASP A 60 -21.89 -4.24 13.27
N GLU A 61 -21.64 -5.45 12.80
CA GLU A 61 -22.50 -6.60 13.09
C GLU A 61 -22.33 -7.12 14.54
N ASN A 62 -21.08 -7.23 15.01
CA ASN A 62 -20.75 -7.94 16.25
C ASN A 62 -20.49 -7.01 17.44
N LEU A 63 -20.08 -5.76 17.20
CA LEU A 63 -19.73 -4.75 18.20
C LEU A 63 -20.33 -3.37 17.86
N PRO A 64 -21.66 -3.28 17.60
CA PRO A 64 -22.29 -2.03 17.11
C PRO A 64 -22.25 -0.88 18.12
N LYS A 65 -21.94 -1.15 19.39
CA LYS A 65 -21.88 -0.16 20.48
C LYS A 65 -20.46 0.19 20.89
N ALA A 66 -19.45 -0.53 20.38
CA ALA A 66 -18.07 -0.26 20.72
C ALA A 66 -17.58 1.02 20.04
N GLU A 67 -16.89 1.86 20.81
CA GLU A 67 -16.23 3.05 20.27
C GLU A 67 -14.98 2.64 19.48
N ARG A 68 -14.76 3.29 18.33
CA ARG A 68 -13.60 3.04 17.46
C ARG A 68 -12.60 4.17 17.60
N HIS A 69 -11.38 3.84 17.99
CA HIS A 69 -10.33 4.79 18.24
C HIS A 69 -9.21 4.62 17.21
N GLU A 70 -8.95 5.68 16.47
CA GLU A 70 -7.84 5.68 15.51
C GLU A 70 -6.49 5.75 16.21
N HIS A 71 -5.55 4.95 15.72
CA HIS A 71 -4.19 4.87 16.20
C HIS A 71 -3.18 5.02 15.07
N ALA A 72 -1.91 5.30 15.41
CA ALA A 72 -0.85 5.50 14.41
C ALA A 72 -0.56 4.27 13.56
N ASP A 73 -0.59 3.07 14.18
CA ASP A 73 -0.47 1.78 13.50
C ASP A 73 -1.16 0.65 14.29
N THR A 74 -1.36 -0.49 13.62
CA THR A 74 -2.07 -1.64 14.19
C THR A 74 -1.30 -2.33 15.32
N ALA A 75 0.03 -2.44 15.18
CA ALA A 75 0.87 -3.12 16.17
C ALA A 75 1.03 -2.29 17.44
N LEU A 76 1.14 -0.97 17.32
CA LEU A 76 1.16 -0.06 18.45
C LEU A 76 -0.17 -0.07 19.20
N ALA A 77 -1.30 -0.09 18.48
CA ALA A 77 -2.62 -0.25 19.10
C ALA A 77 -2.72 -1.56 19.90
N ALA A 78 -2.25 -2.67 19.34
CA ALA A 78 -2.21 -3.96 20.03
C ALA A 78 -1.31 -3.91 21.27
N LYS A 79 -0.14 -3.27 21.16
CA LYS A 79 0.78 -3.10 22.30
C LYS A 79 0.14 -2.32 23.44
N GLU A 80 -0.49 -1.20 23.14
CA GLU A 80 -1.12 -0.36 24.18
C GLU A 80 -2.31 -1.06 24.85
N VAL A 81 -3.13 -1.78 24.08
CA VAL A 81 -4.21 -2.62 24.65
C VAL A 81 -3.64 -3.67 25.58
N ALA A 82 -2.51 -4.29 25.25
CA ALA A 82 -1.80 -5.22 26.14
C ALA A 82 -1.29 -4.54 27.41
N ASP A 83 -0.66 -3.37 27.27
CA ASP A 83 -0.11 -2.60 28.39
C ASP A 83 -1.20 -2.13 29.37
N TRP A 84 -2.37 -1.76 28.88
CA TRP A 84 -3.52 -1.39 29.71
C TRP A 84 -4.10 -2.57 30.50
N GLY A 85 -4.09 -3.77 29.93
CA GLY A 85 -4.61 -4.97 30.57
C GLY A 85 -6.11 -4.93 30.87
N ASP A 86 -6.85 -4.02 30.27
CA ASP A 86 -8.29 -3.81 30.46
C ASP A 86 -9.08 -4.74 29.52
N PRO A 87 -9.84 -5.73 30.05
CA PRO A 87 -10.56 -6.69 29.23
C PRO A 87 -11.70 -6.10 28.41
N THR A 88 -12.06 -4.85 28.62
CA THR A 88 -13.09 -4.14 27.82
C THR A 88 -12.50 -3.47 26.56
N LYS A 89 -11.18 -3.45 26.43
CA LYS A 89 -10.46 -2.86 25.30
C LYS A 89 -9.95 -3.94 24.37
N ALA A 90 -10.12 -3.71 23.08
CA ALA A 90 -9.62 -4.61 22.05
C ALA A 90 -8.84 -3.85 20.97
N ALA A 91 -7.95 -4.55 20.27
CA ALA A 91 -7.25 -4.03 19.11
C ALA A 91 -7.60 -4.85 17.86
N VAL A 92 -7.53 -4.20 16.69
CA VAL A 92 -7.55 -4.88 15.39
C VAL A 92 -6.13 -4.83 14.83
N ALA A 93 -5.51 -6.01 14.69
CA ALA A 93 -4.12 -6.14 14.23
C ALA A 93 -3.86 -7.53 13.60
N SER A 94 -2.62 -7.77 13.17
CA SER A 94 -2.16 -9.06 12.67
C SER A 94 -2.06 -10.10 13.79
N ARG A 95 -2.10 -11.38 13.44
CA ARG A 95 -1.84 -12.49 14.38
C ARG A 95 -0.48 -12.36 15.06
N SER A 96 0.54 -11.93 14.30
CA SER A 96 1.90 -11.72 14.83
C SER A 96 1.92 -10.69 15.97
N ALA A 97 1.07 -9.67 15.93
CA ALA A 97 0.95 -8.70 17.02
C ALA A 97 0.33 -9.33 18.27
N ALA A 98 -0.70 -10.21 18.12
CA ALA A 98 -1.26 -10.94 19.25
C ALA A 98 -0.20 -11.83 19.92
N ASP A 99 0.57 -12.57 19.14
CA ASP A 99 1.64 -13.45 19.63
C ASP A 99 2.74 -12.64 20.33
N ALA A 100 3.15 -11.51 19.76
CA ALA A 100 4.21 -10.66 20.29
C ALA A 100 3.86 -10.00 21.63
N TYR A 101 2.59 -9.61 21.82
CA TYR A 101 2.14 -8.89 23.00
C TYR A 101 1.30 -9.74 23.97
N GLY A 102 1.16 -11.04 23.72
CA GLY A 102 0.44 -11.97 24.60
C GLY A 102 -1.06 -11.71 24.66
N LEU A 103 -1.65 -11.20 23.57
CA LEU A 103 -3.07 -10.96 23.48
C LEU A 103 -3.84 -12.21 23.04
N THR A 104 -5.07 -12.34 23.53
CA THR A 104 -5.99 -13.39 23.10
C THR A 104 -6.76 -12.94 21.87
N ILE A 105 -6.77 -13.75 20.80
CA ILE A 105 -7.59 -13.50 19.61
C ILE A 105 -9.05 -13.81 19.95
N LEU A 106 -9.90 -12.79 19.84
CA LEU A 106 -11.35 -12.86 20.08
C LEU A 106 -12.14 -13.23 18.83
N ALA A 107 -11.64 -12.78 17.67
CA ALA A 107 -12.16 -13.13 16.35
C ALA A 107 -11.05 -13.08 15.31
N SER A 108 -11.09 -13.98 14.35
CA SER A 108 -10.08 -14.11 13.30
C SER A 108 -10.64 -13.75 11.94
N ASN A 109 -9.79 -13.15 11.07
CA ASN A 109 -10.11 -12.84 9.68
C ASN A 109 -11.39 -11.98 9.58
N ILE A 110 -11.35 -10.84 10.29
CA ILE A 110 -12.49 -9.93 10.39
C ILE A 110 -12.51 -8.88 9.29
N GLU A 111 -11.56 -8.94 8.36
CA GLU A 111 -11.54 -8.09 7.17
C GLU A 111 -12.77 -8.36 6.29
N THR A 112 -13.40 -7.29 5.80
CA THR A 112 -14.58 -7.36 4.94
C THR A 112 -14.28 -8.06 3.60
N HIS A 113 -13.05 -7.89 3.10
CA HIS A 113 -12.59 -8.48 1.86
C HIS A 113 -11.43 -9.44 2.13
N HIS A 114 -11.65 -10.73 1.95
CA HIS A 114 -10.62 -11.76 2.20
C HIS A 114 -9.44 -11.71 1.21
N GLU A 115 -9.60 -11.08 0.05
CA GLU A 115 -8.50 -10.80 -0.90
C GLU A 115 -7.81 -9.46 -0.56
N ASN A 116 -7.43 -9.30 0.70
CA ASN A 116 -6.74 -8.10 1.19
C ASN A 116 -5.23 -8.31 1.12
N TYR A 117 -4.60 -7.73 0.11
CA TYR A 117 -3.16 -7.79 -0.08
C TYR A 117 -2.53 -6.42 0.04
N THR A 118 -1.45 -6.34 0.80
CA THR A 118 -0.57 -5.17 0.80
C THR A 118 0.66 -5.47 -0.04
N ARG A 119 0.97 -4.56 -0.93
CA ARG A 119 2.22 -4.56 -1.70
C ARG A 119 3.28 -3.78 -0.94
N PHE A 120 4.34 -4.44 -0.57
CA PHE A 120 5.53 -3.82 0.00
C PHE A 120 6.59 -3.69 -1.08
N ILE A 121 7.22 -2.51 -1.19
CA ILE A 121 8.33 -2.25 -2.10
C ILE A 121 9.64 -2.19 -1.33
N ALA A 122 10.67 -2.85 -1.85
CA ALA A 122 12.03 -2.73 -1.35
C ALA A 122 12.73 -1.54 -2.02
N LEU A 123 13.37 -0.70 -1.22
CA LEU A 123 14.04 0.51 -1.68
C LEU A 123 15.55 0.41 -1.47
N SER A 124 16.31 0.85 -2.47
CA SER A 124 17.76 0.99 -2.44
C SER A 124 18.16 2.44 -2.64
N ARG A 125 19.33 2.85 -2.09
CA ARG A 125 19.95 4.16 -2.35
C ARG A 125 20.70 4.23 -3.67
N VAL A 126 21.00 3.08 -4.24
CA VAL A 126 21.68 2.94 -5.53
C VAL A 126 20.81 2.14 -6.48
N GLU A 127 21.00 2.33 -7.76
CA GLU A 127 20.34 1.52 -8.77
C GLU A 127 20.80 0.07 -8.65
N VAL A 128 19.84 -0.85 -8.62
CA VAL A 128 20.10 -2.30 -8.54
C VAL A 128 19.71 -2.90 -9.89
N ALA A 129 20.70 -3.50 -10.55
CA ALA A 129 20.43 -4.23 -11.77
C ALA A 129 19.81 -5.59 -11.46
N SER A 130 18.60 -5.83 -11.94
CA SER A 130 17.96 -7.15 -11.89
C SER A 130 18.37 -7.99 -13.08
N SER A 131 18.65 -9.25 -12.84
CA SER A 131 18.97 -10.23 -13.89
C SER A 131 17.74 -10.69 -14.68
N ASN A 132 16.55 -10.54 -14.08
CA ASN A 132 15.27 -10.99 -14.66
C ASN A 132 14.18 -9.92 -14.44
N VAL A 133 14.27 -8.85 -15.24
CA VAL A 133 13.28 -7.76 -15.15
C VAL A 133 11.95 -8.18 -15.77
N THR A 134 10.92 -8.27 -14.96
CA THR A 134 9.54 -8.52 -15.41
C THR A 134 8.60 -7.36 -15.14
N LYS A 135 9.02 -6.36 -14.33
CA LYS A 135 8.23 -5.16 -14.02
C LYS A 135 9.12 -3.93 -13.94
N THR A 136 8.59 -2.80 -14.37
CA THR A 136 9.22 -1.49 -14.19
C THR A 136 8.23 -0.51 -13.59
N SER A 137 8.70 0.31 -12.65
CA SER A 137 7.98 1.45 -12.09
C SER A 137 8.61 2.74 -12.61
N ILE A 138 7.78 3.63 -13.15
CA ILE A 138 8.21 4.95 -13.62
C ILE A 138 7.29 6.05 -13.10
N THR A 139 7.78 7.28 -13.17
CA THR A 139 6.94 8.48 -13.10
C THR A 139 7.07 9.29 -14.35
N PHE A 140 6.02 10.02 -14.70
CA PHE A 140 6.03 11.03 -15.77
C PHE A 140 4.93 12.06 -15.57
N GLN A 141 5.03 13.15 -16.31
CA GLN A 141 4.01 14.20 -16.41
C GLN A 141 3.50 14.29 -17.84
N THR A 142 2.26 14.71 -18.01
CA THR A 142 1.72 15.05 -19.34
C THR A 142 1.30 16.51 -19.39
N ALA A 143 1.13 17.06 -20.60
CA ALA A 143 0.48 18.35 -20.74
C ALA A 143 -0.99 18.27 -20.25
N ASP A 144 -1.49 19.38 -19.72
CA ASP A 144 -2.90 19.51 -19.31
C ASP A 144 -3.76 19.88 -20.55
N THR A 145 -3.86 18.94 -21.49
CA THR A 145 -4.66 19.06 -22.69
C THR A 145 -5.40 17.77 -22.98
N PRO A 146 -6.59 17.84 -23.64
CA PRO A 146 -7.35 16.66 -23.97
C PRO A 146 -6.54 15.62 -24.75
N GLY A 147 -6.55 14.37 -24.28
CA GLY A 147 -5.86 13.25 -24.92
C GLY A 147 -4.39 13.06 -24.54
N SER A 148 -3.76 13.98 -23.79
CA SER A 148 -2.34 13.88 -23.45
C SER A 148 -1.99 12.60 -22.69
N LEU A 149 -2.74 12.26 -21.63
CA LEU A 149 -2.55 11.02 -20.90
C LEU A 149 -2.83 9.79 -21.80
N HIS A 150 -3.89 9.83 -22.60
CA HIS A 150 -4.19 8.75 -23.54
C HIS A 150 -3.03 8.49 -24.51
N ALA A 151 -2.42 9.54 -25.07
CA ALA A 151 -1.28 9.41 -25.97
C ALA A 151 -0.05 8.78 -25.26
N ALA A 152 0.24 9.19 -24.04
CA ALA A 152 1.31 8.60 -23.22
C ALA A 152 1.05 7.11 -22.92
N LEU A 153 -0.18 6.75 -22.51
CA LEU A 153 -0.56 5.36 -22.24
C LEU A 153 -0.60 4.51 -23.52
N GLY A 154 -0.90 5.12 -24.66
CA GLY A 154 -0.88 4.50 -25.99
C GLY A 154 0.48 3.90 -26.36
N VAL A 155 1.58 4.42 -25.80
CA VAL A 155 2.94 3.87 -25.99
C VAL A 155 3.05 2.44 -25.48
N PHE A 156 2.44 2.15 -24.34
CA PHE A 156 2.41 0.80 -23.74
C PHE A 156 1.41 -0.09 -24.47
N ALA A 157 0.21 0.42 -24.73
CA ALA A 157 -0.85 -0.33 -25.41
C ALA A 157 -0.43 -0.81 -26.81
N SER A 158 0.26 0.05 -27.58
CA SER A 158 0.77 -0.32 -28.94
C SER A 158 1.81 -1.43 -28.92
N ARG A 159 2.41 -1.71 -27.76
CA ARG A 159 3.40 -2.78 -27.53
C ARG A 159 2.82 -3.99 -26.80
N SER A 160 1.51 -4.01 -26.57
CA SER A 160 0.85 -5.04 -25.76
C SER A 160 1.46 -5.18 -24.35
N ILE A 161 1.95 -4.07 -23.79
CA ILE A 161 2.50 -4.02 -22.42
C ILE A 161 1.33 -3.71 -21.48
N ASN A 162 1.12 -4.60 -20.51
CA ASN A 162 0.13 -4.41 -19.46
C ASN A 162 0.60 -3.38 -18.43
N LEU A 163 -0.32 -2.53 -17.97
CA LEU A 163 -0.08 -1.65 -16.84
C LEU A 163 -0.71 -2.28 -15.59
N SER A 164 0.13 -2.64 -14.64
CA SER A 164 -0.32 -3.22 -13.36
C SER A 164 -0.66 -2.14 -12.32
N LYS A 165 -0.28 -0.87 -12.58
CA LYS A 165 -0.62 0.28 -11.75
C LYS A 165 -0.66 1.56 -12.56
N LEU A 166 -1.62 2.42 -12.23
CA LEU A 166 -1.68 3.82 -12.65
C LEU A 166 -2.23 4.66 -11.50
N GLU A 167 -1.43 5.57 -11.00
CA GLU A 167 -1.80 6.48 -9.92
C GLU A 167 -1.43 7.90 -10.30
N SER A 168 -2.27 8.89 -9.99
CA SER A 168 -1.98 10.29 -10.23
C SER A 168 -1.87 11.07 -8.93
N ARG A 169 -0.84 11.91 -8.81
CA ARG A 169 -0.64 12.79 -7.66
C ARG A 169 -0.53 14.23 -8.11
N PRO A 170 -1.27 15.17 -7.47
CA PRO A 170 -1.11 16.59 -7.77
C PRO A 170 0.31 17.06 -7.46
N ILE A 171 0.85 17.91 -8.31
CA ILE A 171 2.16 18.50 -8.07
C ILE A 171 1.97 19.74 -7.20
N VAL A 172 2.55 19.71 -5.99
CA VAL A 172 2.47 20.84 -5.05
C VAL A 172 3.05 22.10 -5.71
N GLY A 173 2.30 23.19 -5.67
CA GLY A 173 2.69 24.48 -6.27
C GLY A 173 2.35 24.64 -7.75
N ASN A 174 1.85 23.61 -8.42
CA ASN A 174 1.43 23.67 -9.84
C ASN A 174 -0.02 23.20 -9.99
N ALA A 175 -0.96 24.14 -9.97
CA ALA A 175 -2.38 23.84 -10.14
C ALA A 175 -2.63 23.07 -11.45
N TRP A 176 -3.48 22.04 -11.37
CA TRP A 176 -3.91 21.20 -12.51
C TRP A 176 -2.80 20.37 -13.17
N GLN A 177 -1.61 20.31 -12.59
CA GLN A 177 -0.54 19.42 -13.03
C GLN A 177 -0.43 18.19 -12.12
N TYR A 178 -0.19 17.04 -12.75
CA TYR A 178 -0.14 15.74 -12.08
C TYR A 178 1.14 15.01 -12.44
N MET A 179 1.70 14.33 -11.44
CA MET A 179 2.68 13.29 -11.61
C MET A 179 1.95 11.94 -11.70
N TYR A 180 2.18 11.20 -12.76
CA TYR A 180 1.66 9.86 -12.93
C TYR A 180 2.71 8.85 -12.49
N TYR A 181 2.29 7.89 -11.67
CA TYR A 181 3.07 6.72 -11.26
C TYR A 181 2.51 5.53 -12.00
N VAL A 182 3.36 4.86 -12.76
CA VAL A 182 2.98 3.74 -13.61
C VAL A 182 3.88 2.56 -13.37
N ASP A 183 3.29 1.41 -13.07
CA ASP A 183 3.98 0.13 -13.11
C ASP A 183 3.51 -0.65 -14.33
N PHE A 184 4.45 -1.24 -15.05
CA PHE A 184 4.14 -2.03 -16.24
C PHE A 184 5.00 -3.29 -16.32
N ASP A 185 4.44 -4.31 -16.98
CA ASP A 185 4.98 -5.68 -16.99
C ASP A 185 5.98 -5.86 -18.13
N ALA A 186 7.07 -5.10 -18.11
CA ALA A 186 8.20 -5.18 -19.03
C ALA A 186 9.44 -4.45 -18.49
N SER A 187 10.59 -4.61 -19.11
CA SER A 187 11.75 -3.75 -18.91
C SER A 187 11.57 -2.40 -19.63
N PHE A 188 12.15 -1.33 -19.07
CA PHE A 188 12.13 0.01 -19.67
C PHE A 188 13.19 0.12 -20.76
N SER A 189 12.80 -0.11 -22.00
CA SER A 189 13.68 -0.05 -23.16
C SER A 189 13.86 1.39 -23.68
N GLU A 190 14.95 1.61 -24.42
CA GLU A 190 15.20 2.88 -25.11
C GLU A 190 14.05 3.25 -26.09
N ALA A 191 13.44 2.26 -26.73
CA ALA A 191 12.29 2.46 -27.62
C ALA A 191 11.07 2.98 -26.86
N ILE A 192 10.78 2.47 -25.66
CA ILE A 192 9.70 2.97 -24.79
C ILE A 192 10.02 4.40 -24.38
N GLN A 193 11.24 4.67 -23.93
CA GLN A 193 11.67 6.00 -23.50
C GLN A 193 11.53 7.03 -24.62
N THR A 194 12.00 6.71 -25.82
CA THR A 194 11.93 7.58 -27.00
C THR A 194 10.50 7.94 -27.37
N ASP A 195 9.59 6.94 -27.41
CA ASP A 195 8.20 7.20 -27.77
C ASP A 195 7.44 7.90 -26.65
N LEU A 196 7.66 7.52 -25.40
CA LEU A 196 7.01 8.17 -24.26
C LEU A 196 7.43 9.66 -24.15
N SER A 197 8.69 9.99 -24.46
CA SER A 197 9.19 11.38 -24.45
C SER A 197 8.51 12.30 -25.47
N LYS A 198 7.80 11.77 -26.46
CA LYS A 198 6.99 12.56 -27.39
C LYS A 198 5.67 13.05 -26.77
N HIS A 199 5.20 12.41 -25.72
CA HIS A 199 3.88 12.62 -25.09
C HIS A 199 3.98 12.97 -23.60
N ALA A 200 5.13 12.78 -22.98
CA ALA A 200 5.35 12.97 -21.55
C ALA A 200 6.67 13.69 -21.29
N SER A 201 6.73 14.36 -20.15
CA SER A 201 7.90 15.06 -19.62
C SER A 201 8.26 14.54 -18.22
N ASN A 202 9.41 14.93 -17.69
CA ASN A 202 9.87 14.55 -16.35
C ASN A 202 9.80 13.03 -16.10
N ILE A 203 10.14 12.25 -17.13
CA ILE A 203 10.15 10.79 -17.04
C ILE A 203 11.28 10.38 -16.11
N ARG A 204 10.96 9.62 -15.06
CA ARG A 204 11.94 9.05 -14.12
C ARG A 204 11.65 7.56 -13.93
N VAL A 205 12.66 6.73 -14.13
CA VAL A 205 12.61 5.32 -13.74
C VAL A 205 12.81 5.25 -12.22
N LEU A 206 11.86 4.65 -11.53
CA LEU A 206 11.93 4.37 -10.10
C LEU A 206 12.60 3.03 -9.82
N GLY A 207 12.55 2.10 -10.76
CA GLY A 207 13.20 0.81 -10.69
C GLY A 207 12.67 -0.18 -11.73
N SER A 208 13.52 -1.16 -12.07
CA SER A 208 13.17 -2.30 -12.92
C SER A 208 13.59 -3.56 -12.17
N TYR A 209 12.65 -4.47 -11.89
CA TYR A 209 12.82 -5.57 -10.95
C TYR A 209 11.96 -6.78 -11.34
N THR A 210 12.14 -7.89 -10.62
CA THR A 210 11.32 -9.09 -10.77
C THR A 210 10.01 -8.92 -9.99
N ASN A 211 8.88 -9.14 -10.65
CA ASN A 211 7.55 -9.08 -10.04
C ASN A 211 7.41 -10.12 -8.91
N GLY A 212 6.96 -9.68 -7.73
CA GLY A 212 6.71 -10.55 -6.58
C GLY A 212 7.95 -11.16 -5.94
N ALA A 213 9.15 -10.61 -6.22
CA ALA A 213 10.40 -11.06 -5.64
C ALA A 213 11.21 -9.92 -5.04
N LEU A 214 11.97 -10.22 -3.98
CA LEU A 214 13.02 -9.34 -3.45
C LEU A 214 14.37 -9.83 -3.99
N GLU A 215 15.10 -8.95 -4.65
CA GLU A 215 16.49 -9.21 -5.01
C GLU A 215 17.37 -8.57 -3.93
N PHE A 216 18.05 -9.40 -3.16
CA PHE A 216 19.03 -8.94 -2.18
C PHE A 216 20.37 -8.70 -2.85
N ILE A 217 20.98 -7.58 -2.53
CA ILE A 217 22.33 -7.21 -2.93
C ILE A 217 23.36 -7.90 -2.02
#